data_dcc663345eec9fc31cd69337e75fa9d1
#
_entry.id   dcc663345eec9fc31cd69337e75fa9d1
#
_cell.length_a   1.000
_cell.length_b   1.000
_cell.length_c   1.000
_cell.angle_alpha   90.00
_cell.angle_beta   90.00
_cell.angle_gamma   90.00
#
_symmetry.space_group_name_H-M   'P 1'
#
loop_
_entity.id
_entity.type
_entity.pdbx_description
1 polymer ?
#
loop_
_entity_poly.entity_id
_entity_poly.type
_entity_poly.pdbx_seq_one_letter_code
_entity_poly.pdbx_strand_id
1 'polypeptide(L)'
;KKYILYAKDHNLYVKGNKALGVDTTEVQLTTDGVPDFSYAREDDAGENGEVPSNARWCPDSRHAYIVLDDNRKLRDFWVINSISDKPELKKYKYEFPGDKYVTQNELVIIDIVERTARKAKIQKWNDQYVMPFSVTSDSKYVFFERTKRTWDEVDVCSVNTSTLEVKELIHEVDKPYR
;
A
#
# COMPACT_ATOMS: atom_id res chain seq x y z
N LYS A 1 3.91 5.89 -19.65
CA LYS A 1 3.86 7.06 -18.77
C LYS A 1 5.19 7.80 -18.79
N LYS A 2 5.18 9.10 -18.51
CA LYS A 2 6.40 9.95 -18.50
C LYS A 2 7.33 9.61 -17.34
N TYR A 3 6.79 9.06 -16.25
CA TYR A 3 7.52 8.72 -15.04
C TYR A 3 7.35 7.24 -14.69
N ILE A 4 8.31 6.71 -13.97
CA ILE A 4 8.36 5.34 -13.47
C ILE A 4 8.43 5.42 -11.94
N LEU A 5 7.51 4.75 -11.26
CA LEU A 5 7.53 4.52 -9.83
C LEU A 5 8.09 3.12 -9.57
N TYR A 6 9.02 3.03 -8.65
CA TYR A 6 9.65 1.77 -8.24
C TYR A 6 10.09 1.87 -6.79
N ALA A 7 10.39 0.75 -6.19
CA ALA A 7 10.92 0.70 -4.84
C ALA A 7 12.39 0.28 -4.84
N LYS A 8 13.12 0.74 -3.83
CA LYS A 8 14.50 0.38 -3.55
C LYS A 8 14.72 0.49 -2.04
N ASP A 9 15.32 -0.53 -1.45
CA ASP A 9 15.51 -0.60 0.01
C ASP A 9 14.21 -0.28 0.77
N HIS A 10 13.10 -0.92 0.37
CA HIS A 10 11.75 -0.73 0.90
C HIS A 10 11.10 0.65 0.66
N ASN A 11 11.81 1.63 0.14
CA ASN A 11 11.32 2.99 -0.07
C ASN A 11 10.89 3.24 -1.52
N LEU A 12 9.97 4.21 -1.69
CA LEU A 12 9.44 4.59 -2.99
C LEU A 12 10.32 5.65 -3.65
N TYR A 13 10.56 5.45 -4.94
CA TYR A 13 11.32 6.34 -5.81
C TYR A 13 10.57 6.64 -7.08
N VAL A 14 10.90 7.77 -7.69
CA VAL A 14 10.44 8.16 -9.02
C VAL A 14 11.61 8.58 -9.90
N LYS A 15 11.56 8.19 -11.16
CA LYS A 15 12.47 8.68 -12.21
C LYS A 15 11.72 8.91 -13.52
N GLY A 16 12.28 9.74 -14.40
CA GLY A 16 11.72 9.93 -15.73
C GLY A 16 11.91 8.71 -16.62
N ASN A 17 11.02 8.55 -17.57
CA ASN A 17 11.12 7.50 -18.57
C ASN A 17 12.07 7.91 -19.70
N LYS A 18 13.26 7.30 -19.75
CA LYS A 18 14.28 7.55 -20.76
C LYS A 18 13.77 7.37 -22.19
N ALA A 19 12.91 6.38 -22.42
CA ALA A 19 12.34 6.12 -23.75
C ALA A 19 11.44 7.25 -24.26
N LEU A 20 10.98 8.15 -23.37
CA LEU A 20 10.18 9.33 -23.70
C LEU A 20 10.97 10.63 -23.60
N GLY A 21 12.30 10.57 -23.47
CA GLY A 21 13.16 11.74 -23.37
C GLY A 21 13.00 12.55 -22.08
N VAL A 22 12.45 11.94 -21.01
CA VAL A 22 12.29 12.59 -19.71
C VAL A 22 13.56 12.40 -18.89
N ASP A 23 13.95 13.42 -18.13
CA ASP A 23 15.09 13.38 -17.22
C ASP A 23 14.99 12.17 -16.27
N THR A 24 16.03 11.37 -16.27
CA THR A 24 16.10 10.11 -15.50
C THR A 24 16.66 10.29 -14.09
N THR A 25 16.86 11.52 -13.64
CA THR A 25 17.29 11.80 -12.26
C THR A 25 16.33 11.12 -11.27
N GLU A 26 16.91 10.28 -10.44
CA GLU A 26 16.17 9.55 -9.40
C GLU A 26 15.82 10.49 -8.25
N VAL A 27 14.58 10.40 -7.78
CA VAL A 27 14.13 11.13 -6.60
C VAL A 27 13.49 10.16 -5.61
N GLN A 28 13.99 10.14 -4.40
CA GLN A 28 13.39 9.40 -3.29
C GLN A 28 12.17 10.14 -2.77
N LEU A 29 11.02 9.42 -2.67
CA LEU A 29 9.75 9.99 -2.21
C LEU A 29 9.44 9.64 -0.75
N THR A 30 9.99 8.54 -0.24
CA THR A 30 9.75 8.08 1.14
C THR A 30 11.04 7.64 1.81
N THR A 31 11.07 7.67 3.14
CA THR A 31 12.22 7.29 3.97
C THR A 31 11.85 6.38 5.14
N ASP A 32 10.59 5.95 5.21
CA ASP A 32 10.03 5.18 6.31
C ASP A 32 9.84 3.69 5.97
N GLY A 33 10.18 3.28 4.74
CA GLY A 33 10.13 1.89 4.29
C GLY A 33 11.18 1.04 5.00
N VAL A 34 10.75 -0.10 5.52
CA VAL A 34 11.57 -1.10 6.20
C VAL A 34 11.00 -2.50 5.93
N PRO A 35 11.70 -3.61 6.24
CA PRO A 35 11.12 -4.94 6.20
C PRO A 35 9.78 -5.00 6.94
N ASP A 36 8.79 -5.71 6.38
CA ASP A 36 7.42 -5.83 6.87
C ASP A 36 6.60 -4.52 6.84
N PHE A 37 7.15 -3.44 6.25
CA PHE A 37 6.49 -2.18 5.93
C PHE A 37 7.13 -1.59 4.68
N SER A 38 6.78 -2.11 3.52
CA SER A 38 7.51 -1.86 2.28
C SER A 38 6.64 -1.29 1.17
N TYR A 39 7.20 -0.36 0.40
CA TYR A 39 6.61 0.14 -0.84
C TYR A 39 6.88 -0.77 -2.05
N ALA A 40 7.71 -1.78 -1.88
CA ALA A 40 8.02 -2.78 -2.89
C ALA A 40 6.84 -3.75 -3.10
N ARG A 41 6.68 -4.19 -4.34
CA ARG A 41 5.67 -5.20 -4.68
C ARG A 41 6.12 -6.61 -4.30
N GLU A 42 7.39 -6.88 -4.44
CA GLU A 42 8.00 -8.19 -4.22
C GLU A 42 9.32 -7.99 -3.47
N ASP A 43 9.73 -9.01 -2.71
CA ASP A 43 10.98 -8.97 -1.96
C ASP A 43 12.22 -9.22 -2.85
N ASP A 44 12.02 -9.59 -4.12
CA ASP A 44 13.10 -9.86 -5.04
C ASP A 44 13.74 -8.56 -5.53
N ALA A 45 15.04 -8.41 -5.27
CA ALA A 45 15.83 -7.31 -5.81
C ALA A 45 15.93 -7.42 -7.33
N GLY A 46 15.40 -6.44 -8.04
CA GLY A 46 15.60 -6.29 -9.47
C GLY A 46 17.01 -5.82 -9.83
N GLU A 47 17.23 -5.52 -11.09
CA GLU A 47 18.48 -4.93 -11.57
C GLU A 47 18.78 -3.64 -10.79
N ASN A 48 20.00 -3.50 -10.24
CA ASN A 48 20.41 -2.39 -9.36
C ASN A 48 19.62 -2.25 -8.04
N GLY A 49 18.99 -3.30 -7.55
CA GLY A 49 18.17 -3.25 -6.33
C GLY A 49 16.80 -2.57 -6.52
N GLU A 50 16.43 -2.24 -7.74
CA GLU A 50 15.12 -1.70 -8.07
C GLU A 50 14.10 -2.83 -8.19
N VAL A 51 12.95 -2.66 -7.56
CA VAL A 51 11.81 -3.60 -7.67
C VAL A 51 10.54 -2.82 -8.03
N PRO A 52 9.54 -3.46 -8.70
CA PRO A 52 8.26 -2.82 -8.92
C PRO A 52 7.62 -2.39 -7.60
N SER A 53 6.99 -1.21 -7.57
CA SER A 53 6.17 -0.78 -6.45
C SER A 53 4.72 -1.25 -6.61
N ASN A 54 3.99 -1.34 -5.49
CA ASN A 54 2.54 -1.58 -5.48
C ASN A 54 1.73 -0.32 -5.83
N ALA A 55 2.37 0.80 -6.13
CA ALA A 55 1.69 2.06 -6.41
C ALA A 55 0.85 1.97 -7.70
N ARG A 56 -0.39 2.44 -7.61
CA ARG A 56 -1.34 2.51 -8.71
C ARG A 56 -1.48 3.95 -9.20
N TRP A 57 -1.36 4.14 -10.50
CA TRP A 57 -1.48 5.44 -11.13
C TRP A 57 -2.93 5.89 -11.26
N CYS A 58 -3.17 7.16 -10.98
CA CYS A 58 -4.40 7.83 -11.35
C CYS A 58 -4.44 8.15 -12.87
N PRO A 59 -5.62 8.43 -13.44
CA PRO A 59 -5.79 8.73 -14.87
C PRO A 59 -4.93 9.92 -15.38
N ASP A 60 -4.74 10.96 -14.56
CA ASP A 60 -3.97 12.17 -14.90
C ASP A 60 -2.47 11.93 -15.09
N SER A 61 -1.96 10.76 -14.74
CA SER A 61 -0.52 10.44 -14.77
C SER A 61 0.37 11.35 -13.92
N ARG A 62 -0.23 12.18 -13.06
CA ARG A 62 0.42 13.00 -12.04
C ARG A 62 0.31 12.36 -10.67
N HIS A 63 -0.89 11.91 -10.31
CA HIS A 63 -1.11 11.27 -9.01
C HIS A 63 -1.00 9.76 -9.10
N ALA A 64 -0.60 9.18 -8.00
CA ALA A 64 -0.65 7.74 -7.75
C ALA A 64 -1.05 7.49 -6.29
N TYR A 65 -1.43 6.28 -5.97
CA TYR A 65 -1.72 5.88 -4.60
C TYR A 65 -1.20 4.47 -4.31
N ILE A 66 -0.97 4.18 -3.05
CA ILE A 66 -0.56 2.86 -2.57
C ILE A 66 -1.19 2.59 -1.22
N VAL A 67 -1.59 1.35 -0.97
CA VAL A 67 -1.87 0.85 0.37
C VAL A 67 -0.66 0.07 0.84
N LEU A 68 -0.17 0.41 2.00
CA LEU A 68 0.91 -0.29 2.69
C LEU A 68 0.34 -1.16 3.78
N ASP A 69 0.89 -2.34 3.90
CA ASP A 69 0.64 -3.26 4.99
C ASP A 69 1.75 -3.11 6.03
N ASP A 70 1.38 -2.68 7.24
CA ASP A 70 2.30 -2.66 8.38
C ASP A 70 2.21 -3.96 9.16
N ASN A 71 3.13 -4.86 8.88
CA ASN A 71 3.23 -6.19 9.48
C ASN A 71 4.31 -6.28 10.57
N ARG A 72 4.95 -5.17 10.93
CA ARG A 72 6.11 -5.13 11.85
C ARG A 72 5.79 -5.69 13.23
N LYS A 73 4.54 -5.58 13.69
CA LYS A 73 4.09 -6.09 14.99
C LYS A 73 3.55 -7.52 14.95
N LEU A 74 3.39 -8.09 13.76
CA LEU A 74 2.92 -9.45 13.62
C LEU A 74 3.98 -10.44 14.12
N ARG A 75 3.50 -11.57 14.62
CA ARG A 75 4.39 -12.67 14.98
C ARG A 75 4.87 -13.42 13.74
N ASP A 76 6.02 -14.06 13.89
CA ASP A 76 6.56 -14.93 12.88
C ASP A 76 5.81 -16.27 12.85
N PHE A 77 5.50 -16.73 11.66
CA PHE A 77 5.01 -18.06 11.39
C PHE A 77 6.10 -18.86 10.65
N TRP A 78 6.31 -20.09 11.10
CA TRP A 78 7.39 -20.92 10.63
C TRP A 78 6.84 -22.13 9.89
N VAL A 79 7.34 -22.38 8.68
CA VAL A 79 7.00 -23.53 7.87
C VAL A 79 8.27 -24.25 7.47
N ILE A 80 8.28 -25.57 7.62
CA ILE A 80 9.38 -26.39 7.14
C ILE A 80 8.97 -27.01 5.81
N ASN A 81 9.69 -26.66 4.75
CA ASN A 81 9.61 -27.37 3.47
C ASN A 81 10.47 -28.63 3.56
N SER A 82 9.82 -29.79 3.67
CA SER A 82 10.47 -31.10 3.78
C SER A 82 10.53 -31.87 2.43
N ILE A 83 10.07 -31.25 1.34
CA ILE A 83 10.02 -31.88 0.02
C ILE A 83 11.37 -31.77 -0.71
N SER A 84 12.16 -30.74 -0.38
CA SER A 84 13.50 -30.56 -0.94
C SER A 84 14.52 -31.54 -0.34
N ASP A 85 15.62 -31.82 -1.04
CA ASP A 85 16.70 -32.70 -0.58
C ASP A 85 17.26 -32.32 0.80
N LYS A 86 17.18 -31.03 1.12
CA LYS A 86 17.47 -30.51 2.46
C LYS A 86 16.26 -29.73 2.97
N PRO A 87 15.77 -30.03 4.17
CA PRO A 87 14.67 -29.25 4.76
C PRO A 87 15.02 -27.77 4.83
N GLU A 88 14.11 -26.92 4.37
CA GLU A 88 14.23 -25.48 4.40
C GLU A 88 13.23 -24.87 5.36
N LEU A 89 13.69 -24.03 6.26
CA LEU A 89 12.84 -23.28 7.16
C LEU A 89 12.43 -21.98 6.46
N LYS A 90 11.11 -21.80 6.27
CA LYS A 90 10.52 -20.54 5.81
C LYS A 90 9.86 -19.81 6.95
N LYS A 91 10.08 -18.51 7.01
CA LYS A 91 9.56 -17.62 8.02
C LYS A 91 8.83 -16.45 7.33
N TYR A 92 7.62 -16.13 7.78
CA TYR A 92 6.88 -14.96 7.31
C TYR A 92 5.95 -14.43 8.40
N LYS A 93 5.52 -13.19 8.26
CA LYS A 93 4.54 -12.57 9.17
C LYS A 93 3.16 -13.15 8.91
N TYR A 94 2.44 -13.46 9.98
CA TYR A 94 1.10 -14.03 9.87
C TYR A 94 0.23 -13.61 11.05
N GLU A 95 -1.02 -13.26 10.75
CA GLU A 95 -2.03 -12.97 11.76
C GLU A 95 -2.95 -14.18 11.98
N PHE A 96 -3.14 -14.56 13.23
CA PHE A 96 -4.06 -15.63 13.60
C PHE A 96 -5.34 -15.05 14.21
N PRO A 97 -6.47 -15.79 14.13
CA PRO A 97 -7.66 -15.43 14.87
C PRO A 97 -7.36 -15.25 16.37
N GLY A 98 -7.78 -14.11 16.93
CA GLY A 98 -7.55 -13.77 18.33
C GLY A 98 -6.21 -13.09 18.62
N ASP A 99 -5.32 -12.91 17.64
CA ASP A 99 -4.08 -12.16 17.86
C ASP A 99 -4.37 -10.71 18.24
N LYS A 100 -3.55 -10.19 19.17
CA LYS A 100 -3.61 -8.79 19.62
C LYS A 100 -3.17 -7.82 18.52
N TYR A 101 -2.22 -8.21 17.71
CA TYR A 101 -1.67 -7.41 16.64
C TYR A 101 -2.04 -8.04 15.30
N VAL A 102 -2.55 -7.22 14.40
CA VAL A 102 -2.93 -7.56 13.04
C VAL A 102 -2.31 -6.57 12.08
N THR A 103 -2.32 -6.89 10.80
CA THR A 103 -1.90 -5.99 9.73
C THR A 103 -2.61 -4.65 9.87
N GLN A 104 -1.85 -3.56 9.83
CA GLN A 104 -2.39 -2.21 9.77
C GLN A 104 -2.21 -1.64 8.37
N ASN A 105 -3.26 -1.04 7.82
CA ASN A 105 -3.20 -0.46 6.48
C ASN A 105 -2.97 1.05 6.54
N GLU A 106 -2.08 1.56 5.68
CA GLU A 106 -1.87 2.97 5.43
C GLU A 106 -2.12 3.30 3.96
N LEU A 107 -2.97 4.28 3.69
CA LEU A 107 -3.19 4.79 2.33
C LEU A 107 -2.33 6.03 2.10
N VAL A 108 -1.44 5.92 1.12
CA VAL A 108 -0.51 7.00 0.74
C VAL A 108 -0.91 7.54 -0.62
N ILE A 109 -1.03 8.85 -0.72
CA ILE A 109 -1.25 9.59 -1.97
C ILE A 109 0.08 10.21 -2.40
N ILE A 110 0.42 10.00 -3.66
CA ILE A 110 1.68 10.40 -4.27
C ILE A 110 1.39 11.46 -5.32
N ASP A 111 2.07 12.60 -5.26
CA ASP A 111 2.10 13.62 -6.31
C ASP A 111 3.49 13.65 -6.94
N ILE A 112 3.56 13.28 -8.21
CA ILE A 112 4.82 13.15 -8.96
C ILE A 112 5.43 14.51 -9.27
N VAL A 113 4.59 15.53 -9.50
CA VAL A 113 5.05 16.89 -9.84
C VAL A 113 5.63 17.57 -8.61
N GLU A 114 4.92 17.47 -7.48
CA GLU A 114 5.37 18.01 -6.20
C GLU A 114 6.41 17.11 -5.51
N ARG A 115 6.64 15.91 -6.05
CA ARG A 115 7.59 14.91 -5.50
C ARG A 115 7.28 14.56 -4.03
N THR A 116 6.02 14.35 -3.73
CA THR A 116 5.55 14.06 -2.37
C THR A 116 4.81 12.74 -2.28
N ALA A 117 4.96 12.07 -1.14
CA ALA A 117 4.17 10.91 -0.74
C ALA A 117 3.59 11.21 0.65
N ARG A 118 2.27 11.27 0.77
CA ARG A 118 1.59 11.71 1.99
C ARG A 118 0.54 10.72 2.44
N LYS A 119 0.53 10.37 3.73
CA LYS A 119 -0.43 9.44 4.33
C LYS A 119 -1.78 10.11 4.57
N ALA A 120 -2.86 9.50 4.09
CA ALA A 120 -4.21 9.93 4.38
C ALA A 120 -4.67 9.44 5.76
N LYS A 121 -5.46 10.22 6.48
CA LYS A 121 -6.02 9.85 7.79
C LYS A 121 -7.26 8.98 7.60
N ILE A 122 -7.05 7.70 7.33
CA ILE A 122 -8.12 6.75 7.00
C ILE A 122 -8.64 5.96 8.21
N GLN A 123 -7.99 6.08 9.37
CA GLN A 123 -8.30 5.24 10.54
C GLN A 123 -9.64 5.62 11.17
N LYS A 124 -10.49 4.60 11.39
CA LYS A 124 -11.75 4.68 12.14
C LYS A 124 -11.78 3.64 13.27
N TRP A 125 -11.42 2.40 12.96
CA TRP A 125 -11.31 1.31 13.91
C TRP A 125 -9.85 0.98 14.18
N ASN A 126 -9.55 0.41 15.34
CA ASN A 126 -8.19 0.00 15.69
C ASN A 126 -7.64 -1.02 14.69
N ASP A 127 -8.50 -1.96 14.29
CA ASP A 127 -8.19 -3.01 13.33
C ASP A 127 -9.16 -2.88 12.16
N GLN A 128 -8.64 -2.55 10.99
CA GLN A 128 -9.42 -2.39 9.78
C GLN A 128 -8.62 -2.80 8.55
N TYR A 129 -9.33 -3.30 7.55
CA TYR A 129 -8.78 -3.51 6.21
C TYR A 129 -9.13 -2.32 5.32
N VAL A 130 -8.24 -1.99 4.39
CA VAL A 130 -8.43 -0.86 3.47
C VAL A 130 -8.17 -1.31 2.04
N MET A 131 -9.17 -1.16 1.19
CA MET A 131 -9.11 -1.60 -0.20
C MET A 131 -9.57 -0.50 -1.17
N PRO A 132 -8.65 0.21 -1.84
CA PRO A 132 -9.01 1.12 -2.92
C PRO A 132 -9.56 0.35 -4.13
N PHE A 133 -10.66 0.83 -4.69
CA PHE A 133 -11.35 0.16 -5.80
C PHE A 133 -11.58 1.04 -7.03
N SER A 134 -11.57 2.37 -6.89
CA SER A 134 -11.82 3.27 -8.01
C SER A 134 -11.15 4.63 -7.83
N VAL A 135 -11.00 5.35 -8.94
CA VAL A 135 -10.48 6.72 -9.00
C VAL A 135 -11.36 7.51 -9.98
N THR A 136 -11.68 8.76 -9.66
CA THR A 136 -12.41 9.63 -10.58
C THR A 136 -11.60 9.91 -11.86
N SER A 137 -12.28 10.12 -12.99
CA SER A 137 -11.63 10.39 -14.28
C SER A 137 -10.75 11.66 -14.27
N ASP A 138 -11.10 12.64 -13.42
CA ASP A 138 -10.31 13.85 -13.18
C ASP A 138 -9.21 13.67 -12.12
N SER A 139 -9.06 12.45 -11.59
CA SER A 139 -8.06 12.08 -10.57
C SER A 139 -8.17 12.83 -9.24
N LYS A 140 -9.27 13.50 -8.97
CA LYS A 140 -9.45 14.25 -7.72
C LYS A 140 -9.71 13.37 -6.51
N TYR A 141 -10.34 12.22 -6.71
CA TYR A 141 -10.71 11.34 -5.61
C TYR A 141 -10.32 9.90 -5.89
N VAL A 142 -9.74 9.26 -4.88
CA VAL A 142 -9.60 7.81 -4.79
C VAL A 142 -10.68 7.29 -3.87
N PHE A 143 -11.47 6.32 -4.35
CA PHE A 143 -12.48 5.63 -3.55
C PHE A 143 -11.89 4.38 -2.95
N PHE A 144 -12.19 4.17 -1.68
CA PHE A 144 -11.74 2.99 -0.96
C PHE A 144 -12.81 2.50 0.00
N GLU A 145 -12.78 1.22 0.24
CA GLU A 145 -13.52 0.56 1.30
C GLU A 145 -12.61 0.44 2.52
N ARG A 146 -13.15 0.67 3.70
CA ARG A 146 -12.56 0.23 4.96
C ARG A 146 -13.53 -0.67 5.68
N THR A 147 -13.04 -1.84 6.06
CA THR A 147 -13.84 -2.90 6.70
C THR A 147 -13.25 -3.17 8.06
N LYS A 148 -14.10 -3.15 9.08
CA LYS A 148 -13.72 -3.53 10.43
C LYS A 148 -13.28 -4.99 10.47
N ARG A 149 -12.28 -5.34 11.27
CA ARG A 149 -11.75 -6.71 11.36
C ARG A 149 -12.82 -7.77 11.62
N THR A 150 -13.87 -7.43 12.35
CA THR A 150 -14.99 -8.34 12.66
C THR A 150 -15.97 -8.53 11.51
N TRP A 151 -15.79 -7.83 10.39
CA TRP A 151 -16.64 -7.88 9.18
C TRP A 151 -18.11 -7.53 9.40
N ASP A 152 -18.42 -6.82 10.49
CA ASP A 152 -19.77 -6.38 10.85
C ASP A 152 -20.03 -4.91 10.49
N GLU A 153 -19.00 -4.17 10.12
CA GLU A 153 -19.10 -2.77 9.71
C GLU A 153 -18.19 -2.49 8.50
N VAL A 154 -18.74 -1.78 7.52
CA VAL A 154 -18.05 -1.39 6.29
C VAL A 154 -18.38 0.06 5.96
N ASP A 155 -17.35 0.82 5.60
CA ASP A 155 -17.51 2.16 5.04
C ASP A 155 -17.00 2.22 3.60
N VAL A 156 -17.73 2.90 2.75
CA VAL A 156 -17.23 3.39 1.46
C VAL A 156 -16.81 4.83 1.66
N CYS A 157 -15.56 5.12 1.33
CA CYS A 157 -14.93 6.41 1.55
C CYS A 157 -14.31 6.97 0.27
N SER A 158 -14.10 8.27 0.26
CA SER A 158 -13.25 8.93 -0.74
C SER A 158 -12.12 9.68 -0.04
N VAL A 159 -10.97 9.75 -0.69
CA VAL A 159 -9.88 10.66 -0.30
C VAL A 159 -9.58 11.60 -1.45
N ASN A 160 -9.49 12.90 -1.15
CA ASN A 160 -9.07 13.90 -2.11
C ASN A 160 -7.54 13.82 -2.33
N THR A 161 -7.10 13.67 -3.57
CA THR A 161 -5.68 13.47 -3.90
C THR A 161 -4.80 14.67 -3.59
N SER A 162 -5.37 15.88 -3.58
CA SER A 162 -4.64 17.12 -3.31
C SER A 162 -4.64 17.52 -1.84
N THR A 163 -5.82 17.45 -1.18
CA THR A 163 -5.99 17.92 0.21
C THR A 163 -5.81 16.82 1.25
N LEU A 164 -5.92 15.54 0.85
CA LEU A 164 -5.98 14.36 1.71
C LEU A 164 -7.22 14.31 2.61
N GLU A 165 -8.21 15.15 2.36
CA GLU A 165 -9.48 15.07 3.07
C GLU A 165 -10.15 13.72 2.78
N VAL A 166 -10.48 13.00 3.84
CA VAL A 166 -11.21 11.73 3.79
C VAL A 166 -12.67 12.01 4.13
N LYS A 167 -13.56 11.53 3.26
CA LYS A 167 -15.01 11.63 3.44
C LYS A 167 -15.63 10.25 3.41
N GLU A 168 -16.39 9.93 4.45
CA GLU A 168 -17.27 8.76 4.49
C GLU A 168 -18.50 9.05 3.62
N LEU A 169 -18.81 8.17 2.69
CA LEU A 169 -19.91 8.30 1.75
C LEU A 169 -21.06 7.36 2.10
N ILE A 170 -20.74 6.15 2.50
CA ILE A 170 -21.69 5.09 2.87
C ILE A 170 -21.14 4.43 4.12
N HIS A 171 -22.01 4.13 5.06
CA HIS A 171 -21.73 3.32 6.24
C HIS A 171 -22.76 2.21 6.32
N GLU A 172 -22.31 0.98 6.35
CA GLU A 172 -23.15 -0.21 6.48
C GLU A 172 -22.76 -0.99 7.74
N VAL A 173 -23.78 -1.46 8.44
CA VAL A 173 -23.65 -2.34 9.61
C VAL A 173 -24.44 -3.60 9.32
N ASP A 174 -23.75 -4.72 9.22
CA ASP A 174 -24.37 -6.02 9.09
C ASP A 174 -24.34 -6.76 10.43
N LYS A 175 -25.46 -7.26 10.85
CA LYS A 175 -25.52 -8.13 12.04
C LYS A 175 -25.25 -9.55 11.57
N PRO A 176 -24.13 -10.14 11.93
CA PRO A 176 -23.85 -11.51 11.55
C PRO A 176 -25.02 -12.40 11.99
N TYR A 177 -25.41 -13.31 11.13
CA TYR A 177 -26.44 -14.30 11.42
C TYR A 177 -26.13 -14.98 12.76
N ARG A 178 -27.08 -14.87 13.70
CA ARG A 178 -27.07 -15.62 14.95
C ARG A 178 -27.65 -17.01 14.72
#